data_cad0e85d07b1e586ac3d55c900543c7b
#
_entry.id   cad0e85d07b1e586ac3d55c900543c7b
#
_cell.length_a   1.000
_cell.length_b   1.000
_cell.length_c   1.000
_cell.angle_alpha   90.00
_cell.angle_beta   90.00
_cell.angle_gamma   90.00
#
_symmetry.space_group_name_H-M   'P 1'
#
loop_
_entity.id
_entity.type
_entity.pdbx_description
1 polymer ?
#
loop_
_entity_poly.entity_id
_entity_poly.type
_entity_poly.pdbx_seq_one_letter_code
_entity_poly.pdbx_strand_id
1 'polypeptide(L)'
;VPDGVVFDKAGVMARLMHDEDLARKVTQAFLDDTPRQIEVLREYLQTGDLIRLERQAHSIKGASASVGGEALRAAAWEMERAAKAGDLSAAKTCLSRLEQEFDRLKQAILTSL
;
A
#
# COMPACT_ATOMS: atom_id res chain seq x y z
N VAL A 1 5.39 11.22 9.59
CA VAL A 1 3.97 11.31 9.24
C VAL A 1 3.18 10.29 10.02
N PRO A 2 2.07 10.66 10.68
CA PRO A 2 1.25 9.70 11.42
C PRO A 2 0.70 8.58 10.53
N ASP A 3 0.62 7.36 11.06
CA ASP A 3 0.14 6.18 10.35
C ASP A 3 -1.31 6.30 9.87
N GLY A 4 -2.09 7.24 10.46
CA GLY A 4 -3.47 7.48 10.07
C GLY A 4 -3.64 8.39 8.86
N VAL A 5 -2.57 9.01 8.35
CA VAL A 5 -2.64 9.89 7.19
C VAL A 5 -2.88 9.05 5.93
N VAL A 6 -3.98 9.32 5.23
CA VAL A 6 -4.32 8.58 4.01
C VAL A 6 -3.39 8.98 2.87
N PHE A 7 -3.22 10.28 2.63
CA PHE A 7 -2.40 10.80 1.54
C PHE A 7 -1.62 12.04 1.98
N ASP A 8 -0.29 11.92 2.03
CA ASP A 8 0.61 13.03 2.33
C ASP A 8 1.03 13.71 1.03
N LYS A 9 0.13 14.50 0.46
CA LYS A 9 0.38 15.22 -0.81
C LYS A 9 1.58 16.15 -0.70
N ALA A 10 1.68 16.90 0.40
CA ALA A 10 2.77 17.87 0.59
C ALA A 10 4.14 17.18 0.58
N GLY A 11 4.25 16.03 1.26
CA GLY A 11 5.50 15.26 1.28
C GLY A 11 5.88 14.72 -0.09
N VAL A 12 4.90 14.21 -0.84
CA VAL A 12 5.13 13.72 -2.21
C VAL A 12 5.58 14.87 -3.11
N MET A 13 4.88 15.99 -3.08
CA MET A 13 5.22 17.16 -3.91
C MET A 13 6.62 17.70 -3.58
N ALA A 14 6.98 17.73 -2.31
CA ALA A 14 8.32 18.16 -1.89
C ALA A 14 9.41 17.24 -2.45
N ARG A 15 9.21 15.92 -2.37
CA ARG A 15 10.16 14.92 -2.90
C ARG A 15 10.29 15.01 -4.42
N LEU A 16 9.22 15.38 -5.12
CA LEU A 16 9.19 15.49 -6.57
C LEU A 16 9.43 16.93 -7.05
N MET A 17 9.97 17.77 -6.17
CA MET A 17 10.34 19.16 -6.47
C MET A 17 9.17 19.98 -7.03
N HIS A 18 7.97 19.71 -6.53
CA HIS A 18 6.72 20.37 -6.93
C HIS A 18 6.35 20.19 -8.41
N ASP A 19 6.84 19.14 -9.04
CA ASP A 19 6.48 18.80 -10.42
C ASP A 19 5.15 18.03 -10.42
N GLU A 20 4.07 18.74 -10.73
CA GLU A 20 2.72 18.15 -10.72
C GLU A 20 2.53 17.06 -11.79
N ASP A 21 3.15 17.22 -12.97
CA ASP A 21 3.06 16.20 -14.03
C ASP A 21 3.73 14.92 -13.60
N LEU A 22 4.90 15.03 -12.97
CA LEU A 22 5.61 13.86 -12.44
C LEU A 22 4.80 13.21 -11.33
N ALA A 23 4.21 14.01 -10.42
CA ALA A 23 3.37 13.48 -9.33
C ALA A 23 2.18 12.71 -9.89
N ARG A 24 1.51 13.22 -10.93
CA ARG A 24 0.40 12.51 -11.58
C ARG A 24 0.86 11.19 -12.20
N LYS A 25 2.00 11.17 -12.87
CA LYS A 25 2.54 9.95 -13.48
C LYS A 25 2.90 8.90 -12.43
N VAL A 26 3.56 9.31 -11.36
CA VAL A 26 3.97 8.40 -10.28
C VAL A 26 2.75 7.81 -9.57
N THR A 27 1.78 8.66 -9.21
CA THR A 27 0.56 8.20 -8.52
C THR A 27 -0.32 7.37 -9.43
N GLN A 28 -0.42 7.69 -10.73
CA GLN A 28 -1.20 6.89 -11.67
C GLN A 28 -0.59 5.51 -11.85
N ALA A 29 0.73 5.40 -11.97
CA ALA A 29 1.41 4.11 -12.06
C ALA A 29 1.14 3.26 -10.82
N PHE A 30 1.15 3.87 -9.64
CA PHE A 30 0.81 3.21 -8.40
C PHE A 30 -0.63 2.68 -8.41
N LEU A 31 -1.59 3.52 -8.82
CA LEU A 31 -3.01 3.14 -8.87
C LEU A 31 -3.28 2.02 -9.88
N ASP A 32 -2.52 1.98 -10.97
CA ASP A 32 -2.68 0.96 -12.01
C ASP A 32 -2.06 -0.38 -11.57
N ASP A 33 -0.95 -0.35 -10.84
CA ASP A 33 -0.19 -1.55 -10.48
C ASP A 33 -0.66 -2.22 -9.18
N THR A 34 -1.10 -1.43 -8.20
CA THR A 34 -1.40 -1.94 -6.86
C THR A 34 -2.56 -2.94 -6.82
N PRO A 35 -3.67 -2.78 -7.59
CA PRO A 35 -4.73 -3.79 -7.59
C PRO A 35 -4.23 -5.19 -7.94
N ARG A 36 -3.30 -5.28 -8.87
CA ARG A 36 -2.70 -6.56 -9.27
C ARG A 36 -1.85 -7.14 -8.14
N GLN A 37 -1.10 -6.31 -7.43
CA GLN A 37 -0.32 -6.72 -6.28
C GLN A 37 -1.21 -7.22 -5.14
N ILE A 38 -2.35 -6.58 -4.91
CA ILE A 38 -3.33 -7.03 -3.92
C ILE A 38 -3.91 -8.39 -4.30
N GLU A 39 -4.19 -8.61 -5.59
CA GLU A 39 -4.65 -9.91 -6.07
C GLU A 39 -3.63 -11.01 -5.78
N VAL A 40 -2.35 -10.72 -5.96
CA VAL A 40 -1.26 -11.66 -5.63
C VAL A 40 -1.23 -11.94 -4.12
N LEU A 41 -1.48 -10.95 -3.27
CA LEU A 41 -1.62 -11.18 -1.82
C LEU A 41 -2.72 -12.20 -1.54
N ARG A 42 -3.89 -12.06 -2.20
CA ARG A 42 -5.00 -13.00 -2.01
C ARG A 42 -4.61 -14.43 -2.36
N GLU A 43 -3.88 -14.61 -3.45
CA GLU A 43 -3.39 -15.93 -3.87
C GLU A 43 -2.47 -16.54 -2.81
N TYR A 44 -1.53 -15.79 -2.29
CA TYR A 44 -0.62 -16.30 -1.26
C TYR A 44 -1.33 -16.58 0.05
N LEU A 45 -2.35 -15.81 0.41
CA LEU A 45 -3.18 -16.09 1.58
C LEU A 45 -3.96 -17.40 1.41
N GLN A 46 -4.47 -17.67 0.21
CA GLN A 46 -5.20 -18.91 -0.08
C GLN A 46 -4.30 -20.13 -0.01
N THR A 47 -3.09 -20.03 -0.52
CA THR A 47 -2.14 -21.17 -0.53
C THR A 47 -1.34 -21.30 0.76
N GLY A 48 -1.38 -20.29 1.63
CA GLY A 48 -0.61 -20.27 2.87
C GLY A 48 0.88 -20.04 2.66
N ASP A 49 1.26 -19.44 1.54
CA ASP A 49 2.67 -19.15 1.22
C ASP A 49 3.12 -17.87 1.93
N LEU A 50 3.47 -18.00 3.21
CA LEU A 50 3.79 -16.87 4.06
C LEU A 50 5.12 -16.19 3.68
N ILE A 51 6.04 -16.93 3.08
CA ILE A 51 7.33 -16.34 2.66
C ILE A 51 7.10 -15.35 1.52
N ARG A 52 6.34 -15.75 0.50
CA ARG A 52 6.01 -14.87 -0.62
C ARG A 52 5.06 -13.76 -0.21
N LEU A 53 4.13 -14.05 0.69
CA LEU A 53 3.21 -13.04 1.23
C LEU A 53 3.99 -11.91 1.91
N GLU A 54 4.98 -12.24 2.73
CA GLU A 54 5.84 -11.26 3.40
C GLU A 54 6.52 -10.33 2.39
N ARG A 55 7.09 -10.91 1.34
CA ARG A 55 7.77 -10.14 0.29
C ARG A 55 6.83 -9.22 -0.46
N GLN A 56 5.64 -9.73 -0.78
CA GLN A 56 4.63 -8.96 -1.51
C GLN A 56 4.11 -7.80 -0.67
N ALA A 57 3.82 -8.04 0.60
CA ALA A 57 3.38 -7.01 1.53
C ALA A 57 4.48 -5.95 1.71
N HIS A 58 5.74 -6.36 1.79
CA HIS A 58 6.87 -5.45 1.86
C HIS A 58 6.94 -4.53 0.63
N SER A 59 6.72 -5.09 -0.57
CA SER A 59 6.69 -4.30 -1.81
C SER A 59 5.58 -3.26 -1.80
N ILE A 60 4.39 -3.64 -1.37
CA ILE A 60 3.25 -2.70 -1.27
C ILE A 60 3.55 -1.62 -0.23
N LYS A 61 4.17 -1.99 0.89
CA LYS A 61 4.58 -1.02 1.91
C LYS A 61 5.50 0.04 1.33
N GLY A 62 6.53 -0.37 0.60
CA GLY A 62 7.47 0.55 -0.03
C GLY A 62 6.83 1.44 -1.08
N ALA A 63 5.99 0.87 -1.94
CA ALA A 63 5.27 1.63 -2.96
C ALA A 63 4.32 2.65 -2.33
N SER A 64 3.62 2.26 -1.26
CA SER A 64 2.71 3.14 -0.53
C SER A 64 3.45 4.33 0.07
N ALA A 65 4.61 4.10 0.67
CA ALA A 65 5.44 5.16 1.21
C ALA A 65 5.86 6.15 0.12
N SER A 66 6.20 5.65 -1.06
CA SER A 66 6.66 6.48 -2.19
C SER A 66 5.59 7.45 -2.68
N VAL A 67 4.33 7.09 -2.57
CA VAL A 67 3.20 7.94 -2.98
C VAL A 67 2.51 8.64 -1.80
N GLY A 68 3.12 8.63 -0.63
CA GLY A 68 2.57 9.30 0.56
C GLY A 68 1.33 8.64 1.15
N GLY A 69 1.11 7.37 0.88
CA GLY A 69 -0.01 6.59 1.42
C GLY A 69 0.33 5.98 2.77
N GLU A 70 0.41 6.79 3.81
CA GLU A 70 0.89 6.34 5.10
C GLU A 70 -0.03 5.33 5.79
N ALA A 71 -1.35 5.51 5.67
CA ALA A 71 -2.30 4.55 6.23
C ALA A 71 -2.22 3.19 5.53
N LEU A 72 -2.07 3.19 4.20
CA LEU A 72 -1.87 1.95 3.45
C LEU A 72 -0.52 1.32 3.77
N ARG A 73 0.53 2.12 3.91
CA ARG A 73 1.84 1.64 4.32
C ARG A 73 1.75 0.90 5.66
N ALA A 74 1.06 1.47 6.63
CA ALA A 74 0.88 0.86 7.94
C ALA A 74 0.10 -0.46 7.85
N ALA A 75 -0.94 -0.52 7.02
CA ALA A 75 -1.71 -1.74 6.82
C ALA A 75 -0.86 -2.84 6.16
N ALA A 76 -0.04 -2.49 5.18
CA ALA A 76 0.86 -3.43 4.52
C ALA A 76 1.94 -3.93 5.49
N TRP A 77 2.44 -3.06 6.35
CA TRP A 77 3.41 -3.44 7.39
C TRP A 77 2.84 -4.45 8.38
N GLU A 78 1.59 -4.27 8.80
CA GLU A 78 0.94 -5.23 9.68
C GLU A 78 0.83 -6.62 9.05
N MET A 79 0.47 -6.67 7.77
CA MET A 79 0.44 -7.93 7.03
C MET A 79 1.83 -8.55 6.92
N GLU A 80 2.83 -7.75 6.61
CA GLU A 80 4.22 -8.21 6.55
C GLU A 80 4.65 -8.84 7.89
N ARG A 81 4.33 -8.18 9.00
CA ARG A 81 4.62 -8.69 10.34
C ARG A 81 3.91 -10.00 10.64
N ALA A 82 2.64 -10.10 10.30
CA ALA A 82 1.87 -11.32 10.50
C ALA A 82 2.46 -12.49 9.71
N ALA A 83 2.83 -12.25 8.45
CA ALA A 83 3.46 -13.26 7.61
C ALA A 83 4.81 -13.69 8.18
N LYS A 84 5.62 -12.75 8.62
CA LYS A 84 6.93 -13.01 9.22
C LYS A 84 6.82 -13.82 10.50
N ALA A 85 5.77 -13.59 11.29
CA ALA A 85 5.49 -14.33 12.51
C ALA A 85 4.91 -15.73 12.25
N GLY A 86 4.63 -16.08 11.00
CA GLY A 86 4.02 -17.35 10.65
C GLY A 86 2.54 -17.45 10.98
N ASP A 87 1.87 -16.30 11.15
CA ASP A 87 0.46 -16.23 11.57
C ASP A 87 -0.46 -15.98 10.37
N LEU A 88 -0.86 -17.04 9.70
CA LEU A 88 -1.74 -16.96 8.54
C LEU A 88 -3.10 -16.35 8.88
N SER A 89 -3.66 -16.69 10.04
CA SER A 89 -4.95 -16.16 10.47
C SER A 89 -4.90 -14.63 10.64
N ALA A 90 -3.87 -14.11 11.29
CA ALA A 90 -3.67 -12.67 11.44
C ALA A 90 -3.46 -11.99 10.08
N ALA A 91 -2.69 -12.63 9.19
CA ALA A 91 -2.46 -12.10 7.85
C ALA A 91 -3.77 -11.99 7.06
N LYS A 92 -4.63 -12.99 7.13
CA LYS A 92 -5.95 -12.95 6.48
C LYS A 92 -6.80 -11.80 7.01
N THR A 93 -6.76 -11.56 8.30
CA THR A 93 -7.49 -10.44 8.93
C THR A 93 -7.02 -9.08 8.41
N CYS A 94 -5.73 -8.95 8.08
CA CYS A 94 -5.16 -7.71 7.59
C CYS A 94 -5.64 -7.32 6.18
N LEU A 95 -6.10 -8.27 5.38
CA LEU A 95 -6.43 -8.02 3.97
C LEU A 95 -7.54 -6.98 3.81
N SER A 96 -8.61 -7.10 4.57
CA SER A 96 -9.76 -6.19 4.48
C SER A 96 -9.34 -4.74 4.75
N ARG A 97 -8.53 -4.52 5.76
CA ARG A 97 -8.02 -3.18 6.09
C ARG A 97 -7.12 -2.65 4.98
N LEU A 98 -6.24 -3.49 4.45
CA LEU A 98 -5.33 -3.10 3.38
C LEU A 98 -6.12 -2.66 2.14
N GLU A 99 -7.15 -3.41 1.78
CA GLU A 99 -8.03 -3.05 0.65
C GLU A 99 -8.77 -1.75 0.90
N GLN A 100 -9.30 -1.54 2.10
CA GLN A 100 -9.96 -0.30 2.49
C GLN A 100 -9.02 0.89 2.38
N GLU A 101 -7.80 0.76 2.88
CA GLU A 101 -6.82 1.85 2.84
C GLU A 101 -6.36 2.15 1.42
N PHE A 102 -6.29 1.14 0.55
CA PHE A 102 -6.02 1.38 -0.87
C PHE A 102 -7.13 2.20 -1.50
N ASP A 103 -8.39 1.85 -1.26
CA ASP A 103 -9.54 2.59 -1.81
C ASP A 103 -9.56 4.03 -1.32
N ARG A 104 -9.28 4.26 -0.05
CA ARG A 104 -9.22 5.61 0.53
C ARG A 104 -8.11 6.43 -0.10
N LEU A 105 -6.94 5.83 -0.28
CA LEU A 105 -5.81 6.50 -0.92
C LEU A 105 -6.12 6.84 -2.38
N LYS A 106 -6.72 5.90 -3.10
CA LYS A 106 -7.14 6.12 -4.49
C LYS A 106 -8.05 7.33 -4.60
N GLN A 107 -9.08 7.41 -3.75
CA GLN A 107 -10.01 8.54 -3.75
C GLN A 107 -9.29 9.85 -3.42
N ALA A 108 -8.40 9.85 -2.43
CA ALA A 108 -7.65 11.02 -2.05
C ALA A 108 -6.75 11.52 -3.18
N ILE A 109 -6.08 10.61 -3.88
CA ILE A 109 -5.23 10.96 -5.03
C ILE A 109 -6.08 11.54 -6.16
N LEU A 110 -7.18 10.87 -6.52
CA LEU A 110 -8.04 11.29 -7.63
C LEU A 110 -8.70 12.65 -7.39
N THR A 111 -8.94 13.03 -6.14
CA THR A 111 -9.53 14.33 -5.81
C THR A 111 -8.50 15.42 -5.60
N SER A 112 -7.22 15.08 -5.46
CA SER A 112 -6.15 16.05 -5.12
C SER A 112 -5.21 16.36 -6.27
N LEU A 113 -5.16 15.48 -7.26
CA LEU A 113 -4.26 15.62 -8.43
C LEU A 113 -5.04 15.53 -9.78
#